data_756adc5e99630fdd588dd86b520d7080
#
_entry.id   756adc5e99630fdd588dd86b520d7080
#
_cell.length_a   1.000
_cell.length_b   1.000
_cell.length_c   1.000
_cell.angle_alpha   90.00
_cell.angle_beta   90.00
_cell.angle_gamma   90.00
#
_symmetry.space_group_name_H-M   'P 1'
#
loop_
_entity.id
_entity.type
_entity.pdbx_description
1 polymer ?
#
loop_
_entity_poly.entity_id
_entity_poly.type
_entity_poly.pdbx_seq_one_letter_code
_entity_poly.pdbx_strand_id
1 'polypeptide(L)'
;RDVERSRGLGDVYKRQHHASLDFADVQVGTDNRLFVDPARIHLAALAGYSWAMEADALIQSFFNTLYDAAAQRDFEAVRNLTIDTCGELNETQLGLSRGAPRGNGASFPLIFSAVYQMVEDGLFEKDAVNSIADIPVLADRIDADRLSDWTTNIIWPVLRTFTFMQYEKYGLTIHPTSCVPRLFWDADFATWRETSSHDLSCNGKRIWLCPKPFLHKRLLMSTEKFLKEQVIEYRQTVHLDNRSDLCRQKELKDGSTILMAPYKKDVYDAEIRGNSHTQYARNYAKECPSLLHDYHHGFEYQPGKASYFISDEELDEILYPKN
;
A
#
# COMPACT_ATOMS: atom_id res chain seq x y z
N ARG A 1 12.86 28.09 30.09
CA ARG A 1 13.68 26.97 29.57
C ARG A 1 12.87 26.40 28.41
N ASP A 2 13.15 26.89 27.21
CA ASP A 2 12.58 26.35 25.97
C ASP A 2 13.15 24.95 25.78
N VAL A 3 12.29 23.96 25.90
CA VAL A 3 12.61 22.61 25.48
C VAL A 3 12.62 22.66 23.97
N GLU A 4 13.80 22.71 23.36
CA GLU A 4 14.00 22.50 21.93
C GLU A 4 13.43 21.10 21.60
N ARG A 5 12.18 21.08 21.11
CA ARG A 5 11.61 19.86 20.56
C ARG A 5 12.39 19.57 19.30
N SER A 6 13.03 18.40 19.26
CA SER A 6 13.67 17.84 18.07
C SER A 6 12.64 17.86 16.92
N ARG A 7 12.73 18.88 16.07
CA ARG A 7 11.94 18.98 14.85
C ARG A 7 12.61 18.11 13.80
N GLY A 8 11.88 17.70 12.76
CA GLY A 8 12.34 16.73 11.79
C GLY A 8 13.63 17.08 11.03
N LEU A 9 13.96 16.30 10.04
CA LEU A 9 15.15 16.51 9.18
C LEU A 9 15.20 17.90 8.54
N GLY A 10 14.07 18.54 8.28
CA GLY A 10 13.98 19.91 7.77
C GLY A 10 14.65 20.97 8.64
N ASP A 11 14.76 20.77 9.96
CA ASP A 11 15.55 21.67 10.84
C ASP A 11 17.07 21.54 10.59
N VAL A 12 17.53 20.36 10.18
CA VAL A 12 18.92 20.13 9.73
C VAL A 12 19.15 20.77 8.35
N TYR A 13 18.10 20.86 7.50
CA TYR A 13 18.15 21.40 6.14
C TYR A 13 17.87 22.91 6.04
N LYS A 14 18.11 23.70 7.07
CA LYS A 14 17.91 25.15 7.06
C LYS A 14 16.46 25.63 6.90
N ARG A 15 15.49 24.99 7.56
CA ARG A 15 14.08 25.39 7.59
C ARG A 15 13.45 25.56 6.20
N GLN A 16 13.65 24.61 5.31
CA GLN A 16 12.94 24.62 4.04
C GLN A 16 11.48 24.19 4.28
N HIS A 17 10.54 24.85 3.62
CA HIS A 17 9.13 24.45 3.64
C HIS A 17 8.98 23.06 3.00
N HIS A 18 8.07 22.24 3.51
CA HIS A 18 7.76 20.91 3.01
C HIS A 18 7.56 20.91 1.48
N ALA A 19 6.93 21.96 0.94
CA ALA A 19 6.72 22.16 -0.49
C ALA A 19 8.00 22.14 -1.35
N SER A 20 9.17 22.38 -0.78
CA SER A 20 10.46 22.34 -1.51
C SER A 20 11.17 21.00 -1.42
N LEU A 21 10.66 20.03 -0.67
CA LEU A 21 11.26 18.71 -0.48
C LEU A 21 10.58 17.67 -1.39
N ASP A 22 11.35 16.73 -1.90
CA ASP A 22 10.80 15.58 -2.66
C ASP A 22 10.34 14.42 -1.74
N PHE A 23 10.62 14.53 -0.44
CA PHE A 23 10.36 13.52 0.59
C PHE A 23 9.54 14.07 1.75
N ALA A 24 8.94 13.19 2.53
CA ALA A 24 8.30 13.57 3.78
C ALA A 24 9.33 13.86 4.87
N ASP A 25 9.27 15.04 5.48
CA ASP A 25 10.15 15.45 6.56
C ASP A 25 9.68 14.88 7.90
N VAL A 26 9.91 13.59 8.08
CA VAL A 26 9.45 12.82 9.24
C VAL A 26 10.11 13.27 10.55
N GLN A 27 9.39 13.20 11.65
CA GLN A 27 9.92 13.44 12.99
C GLN A 27 10.78 12.25 13.41
N VAL A 28 12.08 12.50 13.59
CA VAL A 28 13.04 11.46 13.98
C VAL A 28 12.81 11.03 15.43
N GLY A 29 12.60 9.72 15.62
CA GLY A 29 12.45 9.12 16.94
C GLY A 29 11.04 8.90 17.42
N THR A 30 10.06 9.20 16.56
CA THR A 30 8.65 8.85 16.73
C THR A 30 8.12 8.27 15.43
N ASP A 31 7.19 7.34 15.49
CA ASP A 31 6.53 6.89 14.27
C ASP A 31 5.58 7.97 13.77
N ASN A 32 5.69 8.23 12.48
CA ASN A 32 4.83 9.16 11.78
C ASN A 32 3.70 8.36 11.12
N ARG A 33 2.45 8.79 11.30
CA ARG A 33 1.27 8.05 10.85
C ARG A 33 1.06 8.14 9.34
N LEU A 34 2.03 7.64 8.62
CA LEU A 34 2.10 7.54 7.17
C LEU A 34 2.52 6.11 6.79
N PHE A 35 2.05 5.65 5.65
CA PHE A 35 2.28 4.30 5.14
C PHE A 35 2.79 4.35 3.72
N VAL A 36 3.76 3.51 3.42
CA VAL A 36 4.21 3.26 2.04
C VAL A 36 3.15 2.42 1.33
N ASP A 37 2.65 2.90 0.20
CA ASP A 37 1.54 2.30 -0.52
C ASP A 37 1.99 1.84 -1.92
N PRO A 38 2.03 0.53 -2.19
CA PRO A 38 2.48 0.00 -3.47
C PRO A 38 1.62 0.45 -4.65
N ALA A 39 0.31 0.66 -4.46
CA ALA A 39 -0.55 1.18 -5.52
C ALA A 39 -0.17 2.63 -5.90
N ARG A 40 0.21 3.45 -4.94
CA ARG A 40 0.69 4.82 -5.21
C ARG A 40 2.08 4.83 -5.85
N ILE A 41 2.96 3.92 -5.47
CA ILE A 41 4.26 3.74 -6.14
C ILE A 41 4.03 3.42 -7.61
N HIS A 42 3.12 2.49 -7.91
CA HIS A 42 2.75 2.14 -9.28
C HIS A 42 2.22 3.37 -10.07
N LEU A 43 1.29 4.13 -9.49
CA LEU A 43 0.77 5.33 -10.14
C LEU A 43 1.84 6.41 -10.34
N ALA A 44 2.76 6.58 -9.39
CA ALA A 44 3.89 7.49 -9.53
C ALA A 44 4.85 7.03 -10.65
N ALA A 45 5.07 5.72 -10.80
CA ALA A 45 5.85 5.16 -11.90
C ALA A 45 5.18 5.43 -13.25
N LEU A 46 3.87 5.21 -13.38
CA LEU A 46 3.09 5.54 -14.58
C LEU A 46 3.08 7.05 -14.88
N ALA A 47 3.18 7.89 -13.86
CA ALA A 47 3.31 9.34 -14.01
C ALA A 47 4.75 9.79 -14.39
N GLY A 48 5.72 8.87 -14.49
CA GLY A 48 7.06 9.11 -15.02
C GLY A 48 8.11 9.48 -13.98
N TYR A 49 7.87 9.24 -12.69
CA TYR A 49 8.91 9.45 -11.65
C TYR A 49 9.95 8.32 -11.69
N SER A 50 11.21 8.62 -11.98
CA SER A 50 12.26 7.62 -12.21
C SER A 50 12.48 6.66 -11.04
N TRP A 51 12.58 7.19 -9.81
CA TRP A 51 12.73 6.37 -8.60
C TRP A 51 11.48 5.56 -8.25
N ALA A 52 10.28 5.99 -8.71
CA ALA A 52 9.06 5.19 -8.58
C ALA A 52 9.07 4.03 -9.58
N MET A 53 9.60 4.23 -10.79
CA MET A 53 9.75 3.16 -11.78
C MET A 53 10.68 2.05 -11.25
N GLU A 54 11.79 2.41 -10.59
CA GLU A 54 12.70 1.43 -9.98
C GLU A 54 12.01 0.65 -8.84
N ALA A 55 11.30 1.37 -7.95
CA ALA A 55 10.59 0.74 -6.85
C ALA A 55 9.45 -0.17 -7.34
N ASP A 56 8.67 0.27 -8.31
CA ASP A 56 7.59 -0.50 -8.92
C ASP A 56 8.13 -1.76 -9.60
N ALA A 57 9.23 -1.66 -10.33
CA ALA A 57 9.87 -2.82 -10.96
C ALA A 57 10.29 -3.88 -9.94
N LEU A 58 10.82 -3.50 -8.77
CA LEU A 58 11.12 -4.43 -7.68
C LEU A 58 9.87 -5.08 -7.12
N ILE A 59 8.81 -4.29 -6.89
CA ILE A 59 7.52 -4.79 -6.38
C ILE A 59 6.91 -5.79 -7.38
N GLN A 60 6.89 -5.46 -8.66
CA GLN A 60 6.36 -6.33 -9.70
C GLN A 60 7.17 -7.63 -9.83
N SER A 61 8.51 -7.55 -9.83
CA SER A 61 9.38 -8.73 -9.84
C SER A 61 9.11 -9.66 -8.65
N PHE A 62 9.01 -9.09 -7.44
CA PHE A 62 8.69 -9.84 -6.24
C PHE A 62 7.30 -10.48 -6.33
N PHE A 63 6.30 -9.69 -6.71
CA PHE A 63 4.92 -10.16 -6.81
C PHE A 63 4.77 -11.27 -7.84
N ASN A 64 5.41 -11.16 -9.01
CA ASN A 64 5.35 -12.21 -10.04
C ASN A 64 5.92 -13.53 -9.51
N THR A 65 7.04 -13.49 -8.77
CA THR A 65 7.61 -14.70 -8.15
C THR A 65 6.68 -15.28 -7.08
N LEU A 66 6.08 -14.43 -6.25
CA LEU A 66 5.09 -14.86 -5.26
C LEU A 66 3.84 -15.45 -5.93
N TYR A 67 3.38 -14.80 -7.01
CA TYR A 67 2.23 -15.25 -7.81
C TYR A 67 2.48 -16.64 -8.39
N ASP A 68 3.63 -16.85 -9.03
CA ASP A 68 3.98 -18.15 -9.62
C ASP A 68 4.02 -19.26 -8.58
N ALA A 69 4.63 -19.02 -7.42
CA ALA A 69 4.66 -19.97 -6.32
C ALA A 69 3.23 -20.27 -5.79
N ALA A 70 2.41 -19.24 -5.63
CA ALA A 70 1.04 -19.34 -5.15
C ALA A 70 0.13 -20.09 -6.14
N ALA A 71 0.23 -19.78 -7.45
CA ALA A 71 -0.54 -20.44 -8.50
C ALA A 71 -0.18 -21.94 -8.64
N GLN A 72 1.09 -22.28 -8.37
CA GLN A 72 1.56 -23.67 -8.33
C GLN A 72 1.27 -24.37 -6.99
N ARG A 73 0.68 -23.65 -6.01
CA ARG A 73 0.43 -24.13 -4.64
C ARG A 73 1.72 -24.59 -3.92
N ASP A 74 2.86 -23.98 -4.27
CA ASP A 74 4.13 -24.21 -3.62
C ASP A 74 4.22 -23.39 -2.31
N PHE A 75 3.62 -23.93 -1.25
CA PHE A 75 3.57 -23.25 0.05
C PHE A 75 4.94 -23.10 0.72
N GLU A 76 5.92 -23.94 0.37
CA GLU A 76 7.28 -23.79 0.87
C GLU A 76 7.94 -22.56 0.22
N ALA A 77 7.81 -22.38 -1.10
CA ALA A 77 8.29 -21.20 -1.79
C ALA A 77 7.57 -19.94 -1.29
N VAL A 78 6.24 -19.94 -1.16
CA VAL A 78 5.47 -18.82 -0.58
C VAL A 78 5.96 -18.45 0.81
N ARG A 79 6.23 -19.45 1.65
CA ARG A 79 6.78 -19.24 2.99
C ARG A 79 8.16 -18.59 2.93
N ASN A 80 9.05 -19.10 2.09
CA ASN A 80 10.42 -18.59 1.97
C ASN A 80 10.46 -17.15 1.41
N LEU A 81 9.49 -16.79 0.58
CA LEU A 81 9.35 -15.42 0.07
C LEU A 81 8.86 -14.44 1.13
N THR A 82 8.10 -14.90 2.12
CA THR A 82 7.48 -14.05 3.13
C THR A 82 8.17 -14.08 4.50
N ILE A 83 9.05 -15.05 4.77
CA ILE A 83 9.76 -15.17 6.05
C ILE A 83 10.84 -14.09 6.16
N ASP A 84 10.97 -13.50 7.33
CA ASP A 84 11.96 -12.46 7.67
C ASP A 84 11.95 -11.21 6.77
N THR A 85 10.95 -11.09 5.89
CA THR A 85 10.84 -10.03 4.87
C THR A 85 9.70 -9.05 5.14
N CYS A 86 8.98 -9.23 6.24
CA CYS A 86 7.81 -8.42 6.60
C CYS A 86 8.00 -7.73 7.96
N GLY A 87 9.24 -7.62 8.42
CA GLY A 87 9.59 -6.95 9.67
C GLY A 87 9.54 -5.43 9.54
N GLU A 88 9.23 -4.76 10.63
CA GLU A 88 9.24 -3.30 10.70
C GLU A 88 10.65 -2.75 10.43
N LEU A 89 10.77 -1.83 9.49
CA LEU A 89 11.99 -1.10 9.18
C LEU A 89 11.96 0.29 9.82
N ASN A 90 12.60 0.39 10.98
CA ASN A 90 12.62 1.61 11.80
C ASN A 90 13.32 2.80 11.11
N GLU A 91 14.05 2.57 10.05
CA GLU A 91 14.80 3.57 9.32
C GLU A 91 13.92 4.59 8.60
N THR A 92 12.69 4.23 8.26
CA THR A 92 11.73 5.14 7.62
C THR A 92 11.00 6.03 8.62
N GLN A 93 10.98 5.68 9.90
CA GLN A 93 10.23 6.36 10.97
C GLN A 93 8.74 6.49 10.64
N LEU A 94 8.17 5.52 9.91
CA LEU A 94 6.77 5.44 9.54
C LEU A 94 6.07 4.36 10.37
N GLY A 95 4.77 4.49 10.59
CA GLY A 95 3.98 3.46 11.28
C GLY A 95 2.99 4.00 12.31
N LEU A 96 2.51 3.10 13.18
CA LEU A 96 1.45 3.37 14.16
C LEU A 96 1.94 3.45 15.60
N SER A 97 3.19 3.10 15.92
CA SER A 97 3.67 3.03 17.29
C SER A 97 3.71 4.41 17.94
N ARG A 98 3.14 4.54 19.14
CA ARG A 98 3.32 5.72 20.00
C ARG A 98 4.52 5.48 20.92
N GLY A 99 5.74 5.74 20.44
CA GLY A 99 6.97 5.55 21.21
C GLY A 99 8.07 4.86 20.41
N ALA A 100 9.13 4.40 21.08
CA ALA A 100 10.19 3.67 20.40
C ALA A 100 9.63 2.42 19.71
N PRO A 101 9.98 2.21 18.41
CA PRO A 101 9.53 1.05 17.65
C PRO A 101 9.80 -0.24 18.43
N ARG A 102 8.76 -1.03 18.63
CA ARG A 102 8.87 -2.35 19.23
C ARG A 102 8.68 -3.35 18.11
N GLY A 103 9.76 -3.70 17.44
CA GLY A 103 9.77 -4.72 16.39
C GLY A 103 9.14 -6.02 16.90
N ASN A 104 7.87 -6.23 16.62
CA ASN A 104 7.22 -7.50 16.83
C ASN A 104 7.19 -8.23 15.50
N GLY A 105 7.96 -9.30 15.36
CA GLY A 105 7.95 -10.24 14.23
C GLY A 105 6.62 -10.96 14.00
N ALA A 106 5.50 -10.29 14.29
CA ALA A 106 4.13 -10.80 14.16
C ALA A 106 3.57 -10.68 12.74
N SER A 107 4.24 -9.98 11.83
CA SER A 107 3.71 -9.73 10.48
C SER A 107 3.79 -10.96 9.57
N PHE A 108 4.88 -11.74 9.65
CA PHE A 108 5.07 -12.91 8.80
C PHE A 108 3.94 -13.96 8.88
N PRO A 109 3.51 -14.46 10.05
CA PRO A 109 2.43 -15.45 10.10
C PRO A 109 1.13 -14.95 9.50
N LEU A 110 0.86 -13.63 9.58
CA LEU A 110 -0.37 -13.04 9.05
C LEU A 110 -0.32 -12.90 7.53
N ILE A 111 0.80 -12.44 6.97
CA ILE A 111 0.97 -12.30 5.52
C ILE A 111 0.96 -13.68 4.86
N PHE A 112 1.74 -14.64 5.40
CA PHE A 112 1.70 -16.01 4.91
C PHE A 112 0.29 -16.60 4.98
N SER A 113 -0.41 -16.44 6.11
CA SER A 113 -1.78 -16.94 6.27
C SER A 113 -2.76 -16.28 5.31
N ALA A 114 -2.60 -15.00 5.01
CA ALA A 114 -3.42 -14.28 4.05
C ALA A 114 -3.22 -14.84 2.63
N VAL A 115 -1.97 -14.95 2.18
CA VAL A 115 -1.63 -15.52 0.87
C VAL A 115 -2.09 -16.99 0.79
N TYR A 116 -1.85 -17.78 1.85
CA TYR A 116 -2.30 -19.17 1.92
C TYR A 116 -3.82 -19.27 1.73
N GLN A 117 -4.60 -18.45 2.43
CA GLN A 117 -6.07 -18.45 2.30
C GLN A 117 -6.50 -18.09 0.87
N MET A 118 -5.84 -17.11 0.25
CA MET A 118 -6.13 -16.70 -1.12
C MET A 118 -5.81 -17.81 -2.14
N VAL A 119 -4.75 -18.59 -1.89
CA VAL A 119 -4.43 -19.81 -2.68
C VAL A 119 -5.51 -20.87 -2.49
N GLU A 120 -5.92 -21.15 -1.24
CA GLU A 120 -6.99 -22.13 -0.98
C GLU A 120 -8.34 -21.72 -1.62
N ASP A 121 -8.62 -20.41 -1.63
CA ASP A 121 -9.81 -19.85 -2.29
C ASP A 121 -9.67 -19.87 -3.85
N GLY A 122 -8.49 -20.21 -4.41
CA GLY A 122 -8.25 -20.32 -5.86
C GLY A 122 -8.17 -18.99 -6.59
N LEU A 123 -7.78 -17.90 -5.91
CA LEU A 123 -7.70 -16.55 -6.50
C LEU A 123 -6.53 -16.42 -7.48
N PHE A 124 -5.42 -17.07 -7.22
CA PHE A 124 -4.24 -17.07 -8.10
C PHE A 124 -4.44 -17.92 -9.37
N GLU A 125 -5.23 -18.99 -9.29
CA GLU A 125 -5.56 -19.83 -10.43
C GLU A 125 -6.54 -19.16 -11.41
N LYS A 126 -7.24 -18.11 -10.95
CA LYS A 126 -8.27 -17.39 -11.71
C LYS A 126 -7.81 -16.03 -12.25
N ASP A 127 -6.53 -15.72 -12.10
CA ASP A 127 -6.00 -14.40 -12.46
C ASP A 127 -6.73 -13.23 -11.74
N ALA A 128 -7.23 -13.52 -10.52
CA ALA A 128 -8.00 -12.54 -9.78
C ALA A 128 -7.13 -11.57 -8.98
N VAL A 129 -5.85 -11.88 -8.78
CA VAL A 129 -4.89 -11.06 -8.02
C VAL A 129 -3.85 -10.52 -8.98
N ASN A 130 -3.68 -9.20 -9.05
CA ASN A 130 -2.83 -8.56 -10.03
C ASN A 130 -1.61 -7.85 -9.41
N SER A 131 -1.65 -7.59 -8.11
CA SER A 131 -0.57 -6.89 -7.42
C SER A 131 -0.56 -7.17 -5.91
N ILE A 132 0.56 -6.81 -5.26
CA ILE A 132 0.66 -6.84 -3.79
C ILE A 132 -0.38 -5.92 -3.12
N ALA A 133 -0.86 -4.88 -3.82
CA ALA A 133 -1.89 -3.96 -3.34
C ALA A 133 -3.28 -4.60 -3.22
N ASP A 134 -3.51 -5.75 -3.85
CA ASP A 134 -4.75 -6.50 -3.74
C ASP A 134 -4.86 -7.29 -2.43
N ILE A 135 -3.71 -7.60 -1.82
CA ILE A 135 -3.68 -8.41 -0.60
C ILE A 135 -4.57 -7.81 0.50
N PRO A 136 -4.45 -6.51 0.88
CA PRO A 136 -5.33 -5.92 1.89
C PRO A 136 -6.78 -5.73 1.43
N VAL A 137 -7.06 -5.77 0.13
CA VAL A 137 -8.43 -5.71 -0.40
C VAL A 137 -9.16 -7.04 -0.17
N LEU A 138 -8.43 -8.15 -0.29
CA LEU A 138 -8.95 -9.51 -0.29
C LEU A 138 -8.64 -10.28 1.00
N ALA A 139 -7.74 -9.81 1.85
CA ALA A 139 -7.28 -10.52 3.04
C ALA A 139 -7.69 -9.82 4.33
N ASP A 140 -8.14 -10.63 5.29
CA ASP A 140 -8.38 -10.16 6.65
C ASP A 140 -7.06 -9.84 7.38
N ARG A 141 -7.08 -8.80 8.22
CA ARG A 141 -5.99 -8.46 9.14
C ARG A 141 -4.69 -7.98 8.49
N ILE A 142 -4.68 -7.73 7.18
CA ILE A 142 -3.59 -7.03 6.51
C ILE A 142 -3.99 -5.57 6.37
N ASP A 143 -3.53 -4.76 7.32
CA ASP A 143 -3.77 -3.32 7.38
C ASP A 143 -2.67 -2.53 6.64
N ALA A 144 -2.82 -1.20 6.66
CA ALA A 144 -1.89 -0.30 5.99
C ALA A 144 -0.46 -0.39 6.54
N ASP A 145 -0.31 -0.64 7.84
CA ASP A 145 0.96 -0.77 8.52
C ASP A 145 1.74 -1.99 8.01
N ARG A 146 1.10 -3.16 8.00
CA ARG A 146 1.71 -4.41 7.51
C ARG A 146 2.05 -4.38 6.04
N LEU A 147 1.17 -3.82 5.20
CA LEU A 147 1.47 -3.67 3.78
C LEU A 147 2.63 -2.70 3.56
N SER A 148 2.67 -1.60 4.32
CA SER A 148 3.76 -0.62 4.29
C SER A 148 5.08 -1.27 4.67
N ASP A 149 5.13 -2.03 5.77
CA ASP A 149 6.34 -2.73 6.19
C ASP A 149 6.82 -3.72 5.14
N TRP A 150 5.92 -4.51 4.59
CA TRP A 150 6.27 -5.48 3.55
C TRP A 150 6.79 -4.79 2.29
N THR A 151 6.08 -3.77 1.81
CA THR A 151 6.50 -2.98 0.65
C THR A 151 7.86 -2.34 0.86
N THR A 152 8.08 -1.76 2.04
CA THR A 152 9.35 -1.11 2.40
C THR A 152 10.51 -2.11 2.39
N ASN A 153 10.29 -3.34 2.87
CA ASN A 153 11.31 -4.39 2.80
C ASN A 153 11.70 -4.77 1.36
N ILE A 154 10.76 -4.72 0.43
CA ILE A 154 11.05 -4.99 -0.99
C ILE A 154 11.86 -3.85 -1.61
N ILE A 155 11.49 -2.59 -1.32
CA ILE A 155 12.04 -1.41 -2.00
C ILE A 155 13.15 -0.66 -1.24
N TRP A 156 13.59 -1.15 -0.07
CA TRP A 156 14.56 -0.40 0.74
C TRP A 156 15.88 -0.03 -0.03
N PRO A 157 16.37 -0.81 -1.01
CA PRO A 157 17.54 -0.39 -1.77
C PRO A 157 17.30 0.91 -2.55
N VAL A 158 16.08 1.09 -3.09
CA VAL A 158 15.67 2.32 -3.78
C VAL A 158 15.55 3.48 -2.78
N LEU A 159 14.92 3.26 -1.62
CA LEU A 159 14.82 4.29 -0.57
C LEU A 159 16.19 4.73 -0.08
N ARG A 160 17.11 3.78 0.08
CA ARG A 160 18.50 4.09 0.45
C ARG A 160 19.17 4.93 -0.61
N THR A 161 19.13 4.56 -1.87
CA THR A 161 19.70 5.32 -3.00
C THR A 161 19.08 6.71 -3.08
N PHE A 162 17.76 6.81 -3.00
CA PHE A 162 17.04 8.08 -2.96
C PHE A 162 17.54 8.96 -1.80
N THR A 163 17.76 8.38 -0.61
CA THR A 163 18.26 9.10 0.55
C THR A 163 19.65 9.72 0.27
N PHE A 164 20.56 8.96 -0.31
CA PHE A 164 21.87 9.47 -0.69
C PHE A 164 21.78 10.62 -1.68
N MET A 165 20.93 10.49 -2.71
CA MET A 165 20.70 11.56 -3.69
C MET A 165 20.16 12.85 -3.06
N GLN A 166 19.25 12.73 -2.09
CA GLN A 166 18.73 13.89 -1.37
C GLN A 166 19.81 14.56 -0.51
N TYR A 167 20.65 13.79 0.17
CA TYR A 167 21.79 14.34 0.94
C TYR A 167 22.75 15.12 0.03
N GLU A 168 23.04 14.57 -1.13
CA GLU A 168 23.90 15.22 -2.14
C GLU A 168 23.24 16.51 -2.65
N LYS A 169 21.95 16.44 -3.03
CA LYS A 169 21.16 17.59 -3.52
C LYS A 169 21.16 18.77 -2.55
N TYR A 170 21.11 18.50 -1.25
CA TYR A 170 21.07 19.54 -0.21
C TYR A 170 22.44 19.84 0.40
N GLY A 171 23.52 19.27 -0.10
CA GLY A 171 24.89 19.52 0.36
C GLY A 171 25.14 19.10 1.80
N LEU A 172 24.51 18.01 2.24
CA LEU A 172 24.65 17.52 3.61
C LEU A 172 25.88 16.63 3.76
N THR A 173 26.47 16.70 4.95
CA THR A 173 27.58 15.81 5.30
C THR A 173 27.04 14.40 5.55
N ILE A 174 27.58 13.43 4.83
CA ILE A 174 27.29 12.02 5.01
C ILE A 174 28.05 11.51 6.23
N HIS A 175 27.31 11.01 7.22
CA HIS A 175 27.88 10.29 8.36
C HIS A 175 27.50 8.81 8.22
N PRO A 176 28.39 7.96 7.64
CA PRO A 176 28.09 6.55 7.49
C PRO A 176 27.97 5.87 8.86
N THR A 177 27.00 4.98 8.97
CA THR A 177 26.84 4.13 10.15
C THR A 177 27.71 2.88 10.06
N SER A 178 27.73 2.06 11.10
CA SER A 178 28.27 0.71 11.01
C SER A 178 27.53 -0.09 9.93
N CYS A 179 28.27 -0.95 9.23
CA CYS A 179 27.71 -1.88 8.25
C CYS A 179 26.73 -2.84 8.93
N VAL A 180 25.57 -3.08 8.32
CA VAL A 180 24.55 -4.00 8.84
C VAL A 180 24.15 -4.97 7.74
N PRO A 181 24.15 -6.28 8.03
CA PRO A 181 23.60 -7.25 7.11
C PRO A 181 22.09 -7.07 6.98
N ARG A 182 21.61 -7.14 5.73
CA ARG A 182 20.19 -7.05 5.39
C ARG A 182 19.86 -7.96 4.22
N LEU A 183 18.66 -8.47 4.21
CA LEU A 183 18.09 -9.09 3.02
C LEU A 183 17.62 -7.99 2.05
N PHE A 184 17.83 -8.20 0.75
CA PHE A 184 17.27 -7.40 -0.32
C PHE A 184 16.67 -8.32 -1.37
N TRP A 185 15.65 -7.86 -2.05
CA TRP A 185 15.08 -8.56 -3.18
C TRP A 185 15.99 -8.39 -4.40
N ASP A 186 16.54 -9.50 -4.89
CA ASP A 186 17.33 -9.53 -6.11
C ASP A 186 16.43 -9.95 -7.27
N ALA A 187 16.01 -8.96 -8.07
CA ALA A 187 15.09 -9.18 -9.18
C ALA A 187 15.68 -10.02 -10.31
N ASP A 188 17.01 -10.00 -10.49
CA ASP A 188 17.68 -10.78 -11.52
C ASP A 188 17.68 -12.29 -11.22
N PHE A 189 17.71 -12.63 -9.94
CA PHE A 189 17.71 -14.01 -9.45
C PHE A 189 16.38 -14.44 -8.83
N ALA A 190 15.40 -13.56 -8.78
CA ALA A 190 14.07 -13.76 -8.19
C ALA A 190 14.15 -14.40 -6.78
N THR A 191 15.01 -13.86 -5.92
CA THR A 191 15.25 -14.38 -4.56
C THR A 191 15.75 -13.31 -3.61
N TRP A 192 15.56 -13.58 -2.32
CA TRP A 192 16.15 -12.77 -1.26
C TRP A 192 17.65 -13.10 -1.10
N ARG A 193 18.48 -12.05 -1.05
CA ARG A 193 19.94 -12.19 -0.86
C ARG A 193 20.42 -11.29 0.26
N GLU A 194 21.44 -11.74 0.96
CA GLU A 194 22.12 -10.91 1.97
C GLU A 194 23.05 -9.89 1.32
N THR A 195 23.03 -8.71 1.84
CA THR A 195 24.03 -7.66 1.58
C THR A 195 24.39 -6.97 2.87
N SER A 196 25.53 -6.30 2.87
CA SER A 196 25.95 -5.45 3.99
C SER A 196 26.11 -4.02 3.49
N SER A 197 25.40 -3.09 4.11
CA SER A 197 25.42 -1.71 3.69
C SER A 197 25.70 -0.74 4.84
N HIS A 198 26.40 0.35 4.52
CA HIS A 198 26.44 1.52 5.37
C HIS A 198 25.24 2.40 5.06
N ASP A 199 24.47 2.74 6.07
CA ASP A 199 23.36 3.67 5.96
C ASP A 199 23.81 5.09 6.40
N LEU A 200 22.93 6.05 6.19
CA LEU A 200 23.10 7.40 6.70
C LEU A 200 22.52 7.53 8.10
N SER A 201 23.11 8.37 8.91
CA SER A 201 22.57 8.69 10.23
C SER A 201 22.23 10.16 10.36
N CYS A 202 21.09 10.41 10.99
CA CYS A 202 20.70 11.73 11.48
C CYS A 202 20.52 11.63 13.00
N ASN A 203 21.20 12.49 13.75
CA ASN A 203 21.18 12.47 15.21
C ASN A 203 21.47 11.08 15.82
N GLY A 204 22.37 10.32 15.21
CA GLY A 204 22.76 8.98 15.64
C GLY A 204 21.74 7.86 15.30
N LYS A 205 20.67 8.17 14.59
CA LYS A 205 19.70 7.18 14.09
C LYS A 205 19.86 6.98 12.59
N ARG A 206 19.72 5.75 12.15
CA ARG A 206 19.65 5.44 10.72
C ARG A 206 18.35 5.95 10.15
N ILE A 207 18.39 6.53 8.96
CA ILE A 207 17.22 7.10 8.30
C ILE A 207 17.25 6.80 6.81
N TRP A 208 16.10 6.38 6.31
CA TRP A 208 15.79 6.35 4.88
C TRP A 208 14.64 7.31 4.60
N LEU A 209 14.88 8.22 3.68
CA LEU A 209 13.88 9.18 3.24
C LEU A 209 12.89 8.49 2.30
N CYS A 210 11.61 8.74 2.52
CA CYS A 210 10.56 8.24 1.65
C CYS A 210 10.04 9.35 0.74
N PRO A 211 10.02 9.13 -0.59
CA PRO A 211 9.38 10.05 -1.52
C PRO A 211 7.92 10.31 -1.17
N LYS A 212 7.48 11.58 -1.21
CA LYS A 212 6.10 11.95 -0.88
C LYS A 212 5.04 11.15 -1.64
N PRO A 213 5.16 10.93 -2.95
CA PRO A 213 4.17 10.16 -3.70
C PRO A 213 4.00 8.71 -3.27
N PHE A 214 4.94 8.14 -2.50
CA PHE A 214 4.80 6.78 -1.97
C PHE A 214 3.90 6.71 -0.73
N LEU A 215 3.63 7.86 -0.11
CA LEU A 215 3.11 7.94 1.25
C LEU A 215 1.67 8.43 1.30
N HIS A 216 0.92 7.86 2.25
CA HIS A 216 -0.37 8.41 2.62
C HIS A 216 -0.79 7.89 4.01
N LYS A 217 -1.79 8.56 4.63
CA LYS A 217 -2.42 8.11 5.89
C LYS A 217 -3.35 6.90 5.74
N ARG A 218 -3.67 6.51 4.50
CA ARG A 218 -4.56 5.38 4.16
C ARG A 218 -4.13 4.78 2.82
N LEU A 219 -4.34 3.50 2.64
CA LEU A 219 -4.13 2.85 1.36
C LEU A 219 -5.07 3.43 0.29
N LEU A 220 -4.59 3.47 -0.94
CA LEU A 220 -5.39 3.88 -2.10
C LEU A 220 -6.54 2.90 -2.35
N MET A 221 -6.22 1.61 -2.28
CA MET A 221 -7.14 0.50 -2.47
C MET A 221 -7.59 -0.06 -1.12
N SER A 222 -8.86 -0.42 -1.00
CA SER A 222 -9.41 -1.06 0.20
C SER A 222 -10.61 -1.92 -0.12
N THR A 223 -10.92 -2.90 0.74
CA THR A 223 -12.10 -3.76 0.62
C THR A 223 -13.40 -2.94 0.49
N GLU A 224 -13.57 -1.90 1.31
CA GLU A 224 -14.79 -1.10 1.31
C GLU A 224 -14.97 -0.34 0.00
N LYS A 225 -13.87 0.21 -0.56
CA LYS A 225 -13.93 0.91 -1.86
C LYS A 225 -14.22 -0.08 -2.99
N PHE A 226 -13.52 -1.22 -3.02
CA PHE A 226 -13.74 -2.26 -4.01
C PHE A 226 -15.19 -2.76 -3.99
N LEU A 227 -15.73 -3.05 -2.81
CA LEU A 227 -17.14 -3.44 -2.68
C LEU A 227 -18.07 -2.35 -3.20
N LYS A 228 -17.86 -1.09 -2.82
CA LYS A 228 -18.76 0.01 -3.17
C LYS A 228 -18.70 0.41 -4.65
N GLU A 229 -17.51 0.38 -5.24
CA GLU A 229 -17.24 0.95 -6.55
C GLU A 229 -17.30 -0.09 -7.67
N GLN A 230 -17.11 -1.37 -7.35
CA GLN A 230 -17.11 -2.46 -8.32
C GLN A 230 -18.19 -3.49 -8.02
N VAL A 231 -18.10 -4.18 -6.87
CA VAL A 231 -18.94 -5.33 -6.60
C VAL A 231 -20.41 -4.95 -6.48
N ILE A 232 -20.75 -3.91 -5.71
CA ILE A 232 -22.15 -3.48 -5.54
C ILE A 232 -22.74 -2.96 -6.86
N GLU A 233 -21.96 -2.26 -7.69
CA GLU A 233 -22.40 -1.81 -9.02
C GLU A 233 -22.69 -2.99 -9.94
N TYR A 234 -21.80 -3.97 -9.95
CA TYR A 234 -22.04 -5.23 -10.66
C TYR A 234 -23.31 -5.92 -10.16
N ARG A 235 -23.50 -6.04 -8.84
CA ARG A 235 -24.71 -6.63 -8.25
C ARG A 235 -25.99 -5.87 -8.61
N GLN A 236 -25.95 -4.54 -8.66
CA GLN A 236 -27.09 -3.73 -9.12
C GLN A 236 -27.51 -4.12 -10.54
N THR A 237 -26.54 -4.36 -11.43
CA THR A 237 -26.81 -4.82 -12.81
C THR A 237 -27.41 -6.22 -12.81
N VAL A 238 -26.83 -7.17 -12.05
CA VAL A 238 -27.35 -8.54 -11.94
C VAL A 238 -28.80 -8.55 -11.41
N HIS A 239 -29.11 -7.72 -10.41
CA HIS A 239 -30.48 -7.60 -9.89
C HIS A 239 -31.44 -7.06 -10.95
N LEU A 240 -31.03 -6.08 -11.73
CA LEU A 240 -31.84 -5.49 -12.79
C LEU A 240 -32.12 -6.51 -13.91
N ASP A 241 -31.09 -7.23 -14.34
CA ASP A 241 -31.20 -8.24 -15.41
C ASP A 241 -32.13 -9.39 -14.98
N ASN A 242 -32.03 -9.81 -13.72
CA ASN A 242 -32.86 -10.88 -13.14
C ASN A 242 -34.23 -10.37 -12.65
N ARG A 243 -34.50 -9.06 -12.74
CA ARG A 243 -35.78 -8.45 -12.27
C ARG A 243 -36.12 -8.83 -10.83
N SER A 244 -35.10 -8.81 -9.94
CA SER A 244 -35.31 -9.26 -8.56
C SER A 244 -36.19 -8.30 -7.76
N ASP A 245 -36.68 -8.77 -6.60
CA ASP A 245 -37.52 -7.98 -5.69
C ASP A 245 -36.87 -6.75 -5.11
N LEU A 246 -35.51 -6.64 -5.19
CA LEU A 246 -34.77 -5.45 -4.80
C LEU A 246 -34.89 -4.32 -5.82
N CYS A 247 -35.30 -4.61 -7.07
CA CYS A 247 -35.46 -3.60 -8.12
C CYS A 247 -36.58 -2.62 -7.79
N ARG A 248 -36.36 -1.37 -8.19
CA ARG A 248 -37.28 -0.27 -7.97
C ARG A 248 -38.16 -0.06 -9.20
N GLN A 249 -39.37 0.38 -8.97
CA GLN A 249 -40.24 0.86 -10.04
C GLN A 249 -40.25 2.39 -10.07
N LYS A 250 -40.19 2.96 -11.28
CA LYS A 250 -40.30 4.40 -11.50
C LYS A 250 -41.39 4.67 -12.54
N GLU A 251 -42.40 5.40 -12.12
CA GLU A 251 -43.44 5.91 -13.01
C GLU A 251 -42.92 7.07 -13.85
N LEU A 252 -43.13 7.02 -15.13
CA LEU A 252 -42.79 8.06 -16.09
C LEU A 252 -43.96 9.05 -16.26
N LYS A 253 -43.68 10.23 -16.87
CA LYS A 253 -44.68 11.30 -17.08
C LYS A 253 -45.81 10.89 -17.99
N ASP A 254 -45.65 9.85 -18.78
CA ASP A 254 -46.65 9.27 -19.68
C ASP A 254 -47.51 8.17 -19.01
N GLY A 255 -47.32 7.95 -17.71
CA GLY A 255 -48.00 6.90 -16.95
C GLY A 255 -47.41 5.50 -17.10
N SER A 256 -46.39 5.29 -17.91
CA SER A 256 -45.69 4.02 -18.00
C SER A 256 -44.75 3.81 -16.79
N THR A 257 -44.47 2.54 -16.46
CA THR A 257 -43.56 2.18 -15.37
C THR A 257 -42.33 1.50 -15.94
N ILE A 258 -41.17 1.97 -15.52
CA ILE A 258 -39.87 1.34 -15.83
C ILE A 258 -39.25 0.70 -14.59
N LEU A 259 -38.61 -0.46 -14.80
CA LEU A 259 -37.79 -1.12 -13.77
C LEU A 259 -36.43 -0.46 -13.71
N MET A 260 -35.95 -0.22 -12.52
CA MET A 260 -34.64 0.38 -12.24
C MET A 260 -33.87 -0.50 -11.29
N ALA A 261 -32.55 -0.47 -11.41
CA ALA A 261 -31.65 -1.14 -10.48
C ALA A 261 -31.91 -0.73 -9.01
N PRO A 262 -31.66 -1.62 -8.04
CA PRO A 262 -31.77 -1.30 -6.62
C PRO A 262 -30.80 -0.16 -6.23
N TYR A 263 -31.01 0.47 -5.07
CA TYR A 263 -30.00 1.37 -4.52
C TYR A 263 -28.80 0.55 -4.01
N LYS A 264 -27.61 1.12 -4.05
CA LYS A 264 -26.39 0.49 -3.48
C LYS A 264 -26.61 0.06 -2.02
N LYS A 265 -27.34 0.87 -1.25
CA LYS A 265 -27.67 0.55 0.14
C LYS A 265 -28.52 -0.72 0.26
N ASP A 266 -29.50 -0.89 -0.61
CA ASP A 266 -30.41 -2.06 -0.54
C ASP A 266 -29.65 -3.35 -0.86
N VAL A 267 -28.74 -3.31 -1.85
CA VAL A 267 -27.83 -4.43 -2.14
C VAL A 267 -26.91 -4.71 -0.95
N TYR A 268 -26.30 -3.68 -0.36
CA TYR A 268 -25.45 -3.85 0.81
C TYR A 268 -26.19 -4.47 1.98
N ASP A 269 -27.39 -3.95 2.27
CA ASP A 269 -28.21 -4.42 3.40
C ASP A 269 -28.68 -5.88 3.22
N ALA A 270 -28.95 -6.29 1.96
CA ALA A 270 -29.43 -7.64 1.64
C ALA A 270 -28.31 -8.68 1.59
N GLU A 271 -27.13 -8.34 1.09
CA GLU A 271 -26.11 -9.31 0.74
C GLU A 271 -24.83 -9.22 1.58
N ILE A 272 -24.49 -8.04 2.09
CA ILE A 272 -23.18 -7.79 2.73
C ILE A 272 -23.32 -7.59 4.23
N ARG A 273 -24.37 -6.88 4.67
CA ARG A 273 -24.54 -6.55 6.09
C ARG A 273 -24.53 -7.80 6.97
N GLY A 274 -23.63 -7.80 7.99
CA GLY A 274 -23.49 -8.91 8.92
C GLY A 274 -22.57 -10.04 8.45
N ASN A 275 -22.03 -9.95 7.23
CA ASN A 275 -21.07 -10.90 6.68
C ASN A 275 -19.66 -10.30 6.68
N SER A 276 -18.63 -11.15 6.51
CA SER A 276 -17.25 -10.67 6.32
C SER A 276 -17.13 -9.97 4.96
N HIS A 277 -16.73 -8.69 4.99
CA HIS A 277 -16.53 -7.90 3.78
C HIS A 277 -15.42 -8.47 2.90
N THR A 278 -14.32 -8.90 3.50
CA THR A 278 -13.19 -9.50 2.77
C THR A 278 -13.57 -10.84 2.15
N GLN A 279 -14.35 -11.68 2.85
CA GLN A 279 -14.84 -12.93 2.28
C GLN A 279 -15.79 -12.67 1.09
N TYR A 280 -16.67 -11.68 1.21
CA TYR A 280 -17.56 -11.29 0.12
C TYR A 280 -16.76 -10.74 -1.08
N ALA A 281 -15.75 -9.89 -0.82
CA ALA A 281 -14.85 -9.40 -1.85
C ALA A 281 -14.10 -10.53 -2.57
N ARG A 282 -13.55 -11.50 -1.83
CA ARG A 282 -12.88 -12.68 -2.41
C ARG A 282 -13.78 -13.50 -3.30
N ASN A 283 -15.02 -13.75 -2.87
CA ASN A 283 -15.98 -14.52 -3.65
C ASN A 283 -16.21 -13.87 -5.02
N TYR A 284 -16.39 -12.54 -5.06
CA TYR A 284 -16.60 -11.82 -6.30
C TYR A 284 -15.34 -11.63 -7.14
N ALA A 285 -14.18 -11.44 -6.51
CA ALA A 285 -12.91 -11.45 -7.23
C ALA A 285 -12.65 -12.80 -7.92
N LYS A 286 -13.04 -13.90 -7.28
CA LYS A 286 -12.97 -15.25 -7.87
C LYS A 286 -14.01 -15.48 -8.96
N GLU A 287 -15.26 -15.07 -8.74
CA GLU A 287 -16.37 -15.28 -9.67
C GLU A 287 -16.23 -14.40 -10.92
N CYS A 288 -15.83 -13.15 -10.74
CA CYS A 288 -15.68 -12.12 -11.77
C CYS A 288 -14.34 -11.39 -11.62
N PRO A 289 -13.21 -11.99 -12.05
CA PRO A 289 -11.88 -11.40 -11.90
C PRO A 289 -11.76 -10.01 -12.52
N SER A 290 -12.51 -9.73 -13.57
CA SER A 290 -12.54 -8.41 -14.22
C SER A 290 -12.90 -7.26 -13.26
N LEU A 291 -13.66 -7.52 -12.19
CA LEU A 291 -14.03 -6.46 -11.24
C LEU A 291 -12.82 -5.87 -10.52
N LEU A 292 -11.86 -6.71 -10.13
CA LEU A 292 -10.64 -6.22 -9.49
C LEU A 292 -9.71 -5.55 -10.51
N HIS A 293 -9.69 -6.07 -11.72
CA HIS A 293 -8.97 -5.49 -12.85
C HIS A 293 -9.50 -4.08 -13.20
N ASP A 294 -10.82 -3.92 -13.32
CA ASP A 294 -11.47 -2.64 -13.56
C ASP A 294 -11.23 -1.64 -12.40
N TYR A 295 -11.11 -2.16 -11.16
CA TYR A 295 -10.77 -1.35 -10.00
C TYR A 295 -9.37 -0.72 -10.13
N HIS A 296 -8.37 -1.49 -10.59
CA HIS A 296 -7.03 -0.98 -10.91
C HIS A 296 -7.08 0.05 -12.05
N HIS A 297 -7.70 -0.29 -13.16
CA HIS A 297 -7.81 0.61 -14.32
C HIS A 297 -8.47 1.95 -13.99
N GLY A 298 -9.41 1.97 -13.03
CA GLY A 298 -10.01 3.20 -12.55
C GLY A 298 -9.00 4.20 -12.00
N PHE A 299 -7.89 3.74 -11.41
CA PHE A 299 -6.79 4.59 -10.95
C PHE A 299 -5.79 4.89 -12.07
N GLU A 300 -5.44 3.91 -12.89
CA GLU A 300 -4.43 4.01 -13.94
C GLU A 300 -4.82 4.94 -15.07
N TYR A 301 -6.12 5.19 -15.27
CA TYR A 301 -6.60 6.12 -16.30
C TYR A 301 -6.07 7.55 -16.11
N GLN A 302 -5.79 7.98 -14.87
CA GLN A 302 -5.21 9.28 -14.54
C GLN A 302 -4.14 9.13 -13.45
N PRO A 303 -3.00 8.49 -13.73
CA PRO A 303 -2.04 8.11 -12.71
C PRO A 303 -1.45 9.29 -11.94
N GLY A 304 -1.31 10.45 -12.60
CA GLY A 304 -0.82 11.71 -12.00
C GLY A 304 -1.89 12.55 -11.28
N LYS A 305 -3.11 12.01 -11.05
CA LYS A 305 -4.18 12.77 -10.41
C LYS A 305 -3.81 13.15 -8.99
N ALA A 306 -3.81 14.47 -8.70
CA ALA A 306 -3.37 15.02 -7.42
C ALA A 306 -4.09 14.39 -6.20
N SER A 307 -5.37 14.03 -6.32
CA SER A 307 -6.13 13.41 -5.21
C SER A 307 -5.70 11.99 -4.85
N TYR A 308 -4.80 11.37 -5.61
CA TYR A 308 -4.24 10.08 -5.27
C TYR A 308 -3.04 10.20 -4.33
N PHE A 309 -2.39 11.36 -4.31
CA PHE A 309 -1.19 11.63 -3.53
C PHE A 309 -1.50 12.55 -2.36
N ILE A 310 -0.67 12.46 -1.34
CA ILE A 310 -0.77 13.33 -0.18
C ILE A 310 -0.33 14.75 -0.55
N SER A 311 -1.08 15.77 -0.12
CA SER A 311 -0.65 17.17 -0.31
C SER A 311 0.35 17.59 0.76
N ASP A 312 1.10 18.68 0.49
CA ASP A 312 2.03 19.24 1.47
C ASP A 312 1.30 19.74 2.74
N GLU A 313 0.08 20.26 2.60
CA GLU A 313 -0.75 20.68 3.73
C GLU A 313 -1.16 19.48 4.60
N GLU A 314 -1.57 18.36 3.98
CA GLU A 314 -1.90 17.13 4.72
C GLU A 314 -0.66 16.54 5.41
N LEU A 315 0.51 16.61 4.78
CA LEU A 315 1.77 16.21 5.39
C LEU A 315 2.09 17.06 6.62
N ASP A 316 1.96 18.38 6.50
CA ASP A 316 2.18 19.30 7.62
C ASP A 316 1.22 19.03 8.79
N GLU A 317 -0.05 18.73 8.52
CA GLU A 317 -1.02 18.37 9.56
C GLU A 317 -0.67 17.08 10.30
N ILE A 318 -0.11 16.09 9.59
CA ILE A 318 0.27 14.80 10.17
C ILE A 318 1.59 14.90 10.93
N LEU A 319 2.59 15.53 10.33
CA LEU A 319 3.95 15.57 10.85
C LEU A 319 4.14 16.67 11.91
N TYR A 320 3.39 17.76 11.79
CA TYR A 320 3.48 18.93 12.68
C TYR A 320 2.10 19.36 13.21
N PRO A 321 1.36 18.47 13.91
CA PRO A 321 0.02 18.80 14.41
C PRO A 321 0.08 20.05 15.30
N LYS A 322 -0.77 21.04 15.01
CA LYS A 322 -0.97 22.20 15.86
C LYS A 322 -1.58 21.71 17.18
N ASN A 323 -0.88 21.90 18.29
CA ASN A 323 -1.39 21.61 19.65
C ASN A 323 -2.62 22.47 19.97
#